data_41fbe71cee4b8feebcb86a017b2792e7
#
_entry.id   41fbe71cee4b8feebcb86a017b2792e7
#
_cell.length_a   1.000
_cell.length_b   1.000
_cell.length_c   1.000
_cell.angle_alpha   90.00
_cell.angle_beta   90.00
_cell.angle_gamma   90.00
#
_symmetry.space_group_name_H-M   'P 1'
#
loop_
_entity.id
_entity.type
_entity.pdbx_description
1 polymer ?
#
loop_
_entity_poly.entity_id
_entity_poly.type
_entity_poly.pdbx_seq_one_letter_code
_entity_poly.pdbx_strand_id
1 'polypeptide(L)'
;NQIDGKSAFYLYDTFGFPLELTVELAQEEGLTVDEEGFTQAMEQQKQKARDNQNFSAKLSSDSSLYEELDASITSEFVGYELLEMDEPTNPLDLERITALNDGSKWQKSLKEGEQGTLITAKTPFYATMGGQKGDFGTITTEKGRFEVQETVKLPGGRIGHIGRVTAGTLTEGETAALSVDTANRNNTCKNHTATHLLQEALREVLGDHVEQSGSYQDGERTRFDFSHGQAMTAEEIQKVEDIVNRKIEENLSVETKVMSLEEAKKTGAMALFGEKYGDT
;
A
#
# COMPACT_ATOMS: atom_id res chain seq x y z
N ASN A 1 -19.09 -36.25 -1.62
CA ASN A 1 -19.00 -34.82 -1.79
C ASN A 1 -17.94 -34.27 -0.84
N GLN A 2 -17.00 -33.48 -1.37
CA GLN A 2 -15.87 -32.92 -0.63
C GLN A 2 -15.78 -31.43 -0.88
N ILE A 3 -15.51 -30.64 0.18
CA ILE A 3 -15.14 -29.22 0.09
C ILE A 3 -13.67 -29.18 -0.30
N ASP A 4 -13.34 -28.50 -1.40
CA ASP A 4 -11.96 -28.39 -1.85
C ASP A 4 -11.12 -27.52 -0.93
N GLY A 5 -9.81 -27.78 -0.87
CA GLY A 5 -8.89 -27.12 0.04
C GLY A 5 -8.75 -25.61 -0.18
N LYS A 6 -8.95 -25.11 -1.42
CA LYS A 6 -8.91 -23.68 -1.72
C LYS A 6 -10.13 -22.96 -1.15
N SER A 7 -11.31 -23.57 -1.23
CA SER A 7 -12.54 -23.03 -0.62
C SER A 7 -12.43 -22.99 0.89
N ALA A 8 -11.92 -24.08 1.51
CA ALA A 8 -11.67 -24.10 2.95
C ALA A 8 -10.62 -23.04 3.37
N PHE A 9 -9.57 -22.86 2.58
CA PHE A 9 -8.58 -21.83 2.80
C PHE A 9 -9.13 -20.42 2.63
N TYR A 10 -10.01 -20.19 1.67
CA TYR A 10 -10.70 -18.91 1.47
C TYR A 10 -11.56 -18.53 2.68
N LEU A 11 -12.27 -19.49 3.27
CA LEU A 11 -13.03 -19.28 4.52
C LEU A 11 -12.11 -18.86 5.67
N TYR A 12 -10.96 -19.52 5.80
CA TYR A 12 -9.97 -19.20 6.81
C TYR A 12 -9.35 -17.81 6.60
N ASP A 13 -8.85 -17.56 5.40
CA ASP A 13 -8.06 -16.36 5.08
C ASP A 13 -8.92 -15.08 5.04
N THR A 14 -10.14 -15.20 4.51
CA THR A 14 -11.03 -14.05 4.29
C THR A 14 -11.93 -13.76 5.48
N PHE A 15 -12.44 -14.82 6.12
CA PHE A 15 -13.44 -14.70 7.20
C PHE A 15 -12.90 -15.10 8.57
N GLY A 16 -11.63 -15.51 8.66
CA GLY A 16 -11.05 -16.00 9.92
C GLY A 16 -11.69 -17.29 10.46
N PHE A 17 -12.32 -18.08 9.56
CA PHE A 17 -13.05 -19.28 9.95
C PHE A 17 -12.09 -20.46 10.08
N PRO A 18 -11.86 -21.02 11.29
CA PRO A 18 -10.87 -22.06 11.51
C PRO A 18 -11.15 -23.32 10.71
N LEU A 19 -10.09 -24.02 10.28
CA LEU A 19 -10.21 -25.26 9.51
C LEU A 19 -10.99 -26.34 10.29
N GLU A 20 -10.73 -26.42 11.60
CA GLU A 20 -11.37 -27.38 12.49
C GLU A 20 -12.90 -27.22 12.49
N LEU A 21 -13.38 -25.98 12.53
CA LEU A 21 -14.82 -25.68 12.42
C LEU A 21 -15.38 -25.99 11.03
N THR A 22 -14.60 -25.74 9.99
CA THR A 22 -14.99 -26.11 8.62
C THR A 22 -15.16 -27.62 8.48
N VAL A 23 -14.25 -28.40 9.10
CA VAL A 23 -14.30 -29.87 9.09
C VAL A 23 -15.50 -30.37 9.90
N GLU A 24 -15.75 -29.82 11.08
CA GLU A 24 -16.86 -30.21 11.97
C GLU A 24 -18.20 -29.99 11.28
N LEU A 25 -18.45 -28.78 10.77
CA LEU A 25 -19.69 -28.45 10.06
C LEU A 25 -19.88 -29.27 8.75
N ALA A 26 -18.78 -29.50 8.02
CA ALA A 26 -18.84 -30.36 6.83
C ALA A 26 -19.27 -31.77 7.18
N GLN A 27 -18.77 -32.35 8.28
CA GLN A 27 -19.11 -33.68 8.77
C GLN A 27 -20.60 -33.78 9.17
N GLU A 28 -21.15 -32.73 9.80
CA GLU A 28 -22.58 -32.68 10.13
C GLU A 28 -23.47 -32.75 8.90
N GLU A 29 -23.02 -32.16 7.77
CA GLU A 29 -23.71 -32.18 6.48
C GLU A 29 -23.35 -33.42 5.59
N GLY A 30 -22.59 -34.37 6.14
CA GLY A 30 -22.15 -35.58 5.41
C GLY A 30 -21.11 -35.30 4.31
N LEU A 31 -20.34 -34.22 4.46
CA LEU A 31 -19.26 -33.81 3.56
C LEU A 31 -17.89 -34.08 4.22
N THR A 32 -16.85 -34.12 3.40
CA THR A 32 -15.46 -34.11 3.88
C THR A 32 -14.77 -32.84 3.41
N VAL A 33 -13.63 -32.51 4.01
CA VAL A 33 -12.79 -31.37 3.61
C VAL A 33 -11.46 -31.89 3.10
N ASP A 34 -10.93 -31.30 2.03
CA ASP A 34 -9.59 -31.54 1.52
C ASP A 34 -8.55 -30.75 2.35
N GLU A 35 -8.17 -31.31 3.49
CA GLU A 35 -7.21 -30.72 4.42
C GLU A 35 -5.80 -30.59 3.83
N GLU A 36 -5.44 -31.51 2.93
CA GLU A 36 -4.16 -31.46 2.24
C GLU A 36 -4.11 -30.29 1.26
N GLY A 37 -5.18 -30.08 0.47
CA GLY A 37 -5.32 -28.93 -0.41
C GLY A 37 -5.39 -27.59 0.36
N PHE A 38 -5.99 -27.57 1.53
CA PHE A 38 -5.95 -26.41 2.44
C PHE A 38 -4.52 -26.09 2.87
N THR A 39 -3.77 -27.09 3.31
CA THR A 39 -2.37 -26.95 3.72
C THR A 39 -1.49 -26.45 2.58
N GLN A 40 -1.68 -26.96 1.38
CA GLN A 40 -0.96 -26.51 0.18
C GLN A 40 -1.31 -25.04 -0.16
N ALA A 41 -2.57 -24.64 -0.07
CA ALA A 41 -2.98 -23.27 -0.33
C ALA A 41 -2.38 -22.29 0.71
N MET A 42 -2.36 -22.68 1.98
CA MET A 42 -1.71 -21.92 3.06
C MET A 42 -0.20 -21.78 2.85
N GLU A 43 0.48 -22.88 2.48
CA GLU A 43 1.92 -22.87 2.18
C GLU A 43 2.24 -21.95 1.00
N GLN A 44 1.45 -22.01 -0.07
CA GLN A 44 1.61 -21.14 -1.24
C GLN A 44 1.44 -19.66 -0.87
N GLN A 45 0.50 -19.34 0.00
CA GLN A 45 0.33 -17.95 0.47
C GLN A 45 1.48 -17.52 1.36
N LYS A 46 1.92 -18.36 2.31
CA LYS A 46 3.10 -18.08 3.14
C LYS A 46 4.35 -17.90 2.28
N GLN A 47 4.52 -18.71 1.22
CA GLN A 47 5.66 -18.59 0.32
C GLN A 47 5.59 -17.26 -0.47
N LYS A 48 4.43 -16.91 -1.04
CA LYS A 48 4.23 -15.62 -1.72
C LYS A 48 4.50 -14.44 -0.78
N ALA A 49 4.02 -14.52 0.47
CA ALA A 49 4.27 -13.48 1.47
C ALA A 49 5.77 -13.39 1.83
N ARG A 50 6.46 -14.53 1.97
CA ARG A 50 7.91 -14.57 2.23
C ARG A 50 8.71 -14.05 1.04
N ASP A 51 8.35 -14.41 -0.18
CA ASP A 51 9.05 -13.97 -1.39
C ASP A 51 8.89 -12.47 -1.57
N ASN A 52 7.70 -11.93 -1.33
CA ASN A 52 7.44 -10.49 -1.37
C ASN A 52 8.12 -9.75 -0.20
N GLN A 53 8.05 -10.27 1.03
CA GLN A 53 8.73 -9.66 2.20
C GLN A 53 10.25 -9.75 2.10
N ASN A 54 10.79 -10.88 1.62
CA ASN A 54 12.24 -11.05 1.50
C ASN A 54 12.84 -10.12 0.44
N PHE A 55 12.10 -9.83 -0.63
CA PHE A 55 12.58 -8.92 -1.66
C PHE A 55 12.56 -7.46 -1.18
N SER A 56 11.43 -6.97 -0.70
CA SER A 56 11.30 -5.61 -0.13
C SER A 56 12.15 -5.41 1.10
N ALA A 57 12.16 -6.38 2.03
CA ALA A 57 12.94 -6.31 3.25
C ALA A 57 14.45 -6.37 2.97
N LYS A 58 14.90 -7.16 2.00
CA LYS A 58 16.31 -7.24 1.64
C LYS A 58 16.79 -5.97 0.92
N LEU A 59 15.92 -5.34 0.14
CA LEU A 59 16.22 -4.08 -0.56
C LEU A 59 16.08 -2.84 0.33
N SER A 60 15.20 -2.87 1.33
CA SER A 60 15.02 -1.77 2.29
C SER A 60 15.86 -1.90 3.56
N SER A 61 16.37 -3.11 3.88
CA SER A 61 17.07 -3.40 5.13
C SER A 61 18.56 -3.03 5.11
N ASP A 62 19.17 -2.89 3.94
CA ASP A 62 20.58 -2.48 3.85
C ASP A 62 20.68 -0.96 3.72
N SER A 63 20.46 -0.27 4.86
CA SER A 63 20.62 1.19 4.92
C SER A 63 22.02 1.64 4.51
N SER A 64 23.03 0.78 4.67
CA SER A 64 24.42 1.08 4.31
C SER A 64 24.59 1.30 2.81
N LEU A 65 23.85 0.57 1.97
CA LEU A 65 23.90 0.75 0.53
C LEU A 65 23.47 2.16 0.11
N TYR A 66 22.43 2.72 0.78
CA TYR A 66 21.91 4.04 0.45
C TYR A 66 22.73 5.20 1.04
N GLU A 67 23.56 4.93 2.04
CA GLU A 67 24.51 5.91 2.59
C GLU A 67 25.68 6.21 1.63
N GLU A 68 25.98 5.28 0.72
CA GLU A 68 27.00 5.46 -0.32
C GLU A 68 26.59 6.42 -1.45
N LEU A 69 25.27 6.69 -1.60
CA LEU A 69 24.77 7.59 -2.64
C LEU A 69 25.08 9.05 -2.29
N ASP A 70 25.42 9.80 -3.35
CA ASP A 70 25.57 11.24 -3.25
C ASP A 70 24.30 11.89 -2.65
N ALA A 71 24.48 12.78 -1.70
CA ALA A 71 23.39 13.47 -1.01
C ALA A 71 22.51 14.32 -1.93
N SER A 72 23.00 14.68 -3.12
CA SER A 72 22.23 15.40 -4.15
C SER A 72 21.18 14.51 -4.84
N ILE A 73 21.32 13.18 -4.76
CA ILE A 73 20.32 12.25 -5.31
C ILE A 73 19.16 12.17 -4.33
N THR A 74 18.09 12.89 -4.63
CA THR A 74 16.83 12.93 -3.89
C THR A 74 15.67 12.64 -4.83
N SER A 75 14.48 12.43 -4.30
CA SER A 75 13.26 12.26 -5.09
C SER A 75 12.18 13.22 -4.64
N GLU A 76 11.55 13.89 -5.59
CA GLU A 76 10.36 14.71 -5.38
C GLU A 76 9.11 13.92 -5.77
N PHE A 77 8.14 13.82 -4.87
CA PHE A 77 6.85 13.23 -5.17
C PHE A 77 5.92 14.26 -5.80
N VAL A 78 5.46 13.99 -7.01
CA VAL A 78 4.58 14.88 -7.79
C VAL A 78 3.21 14.26 -8.08
N GLY A 79 2.92 13.12 -7.49
CA GLY A 79 1.74 12.30 -7.80
C GLY A 79 0.40 12.90 -7.35
N TYR A 80 0.38 13.96 -6.53
CA TYR A 80 -0.85 14.67 -6.22
C TYR A 80 -1.31 15.54 -7.40
N GLU A 81 -0.38 16.19 -8.10
CA GLU A 81 -0.68 17.04 -9.24
C GLU A 81 -1.18 16.26 -10.44
N LEU A 82 -0.68 15.04 -10.63
CA LEU A 82 -1.07 14.18 -11.74
C LEU A 82 -2.44 13.52 -11.56
N LEU A 83 -2.95 13.38 -10.32
CA LEU A 83 -4.27 12.83 -10.05
C LEU A 83 -5.39 13.84 -10.31
N GLU A 84 -5.07 15.11 -10.37
CA GLU A 84 -6.02 16.20 -10.69
C GLU A 84 -6.18 16.43 -12.20
N MET A 85 -5.33 15.80 -13.02
CA MET A 85 -5.40 15.90 -14.47
C MET A 85 -6.23 14.74 -15.03
N ASP A 86 -7.41 15.03 -15.49
CA ASP A 86 -8.41 14.11 -16.05
C ASP A 86 -8.00 13.37 -17.35
N GLU A 87 -6.74 13.44 -17.75
CA GLU A 87 -6.27 12.77 -18.96
C GLU A 87 -5.08 11.84 -18.70
N PRO A 88 -5.18 10.56 -19.11
CA PRO A 88 -4.11 9.57 -18.92
C PRO A 88 -2.93 9.74 -19.89
N THR A 89 -2.74 10.90 -20.49
CA THR A 89 -1.88 11.10 -21.65
C THR A 89 -0.68 12.00 -21.43
N ASN A 90 -0.35 12.41 -20.19
CA ASN A 90 0.94 13.03 -19.99
C ASN A 90 1.84 12.09 -19.20
N PRO A 91 2.69 11.28 -19.87
CA PRO A 91 3.87 10.77 -19.19
C PRO A 91 4.57 12.00 -18.65
N LEU A 92 4.83 12.04 -17.33
CA LEU A 92 5.75 13.01 -16.77
C LEU A 92 6.90 13.12 -17.75
N ASP A 93 7.13 14.34 -18.23
CA ASP A 93 8.14 14.61 -19.21
C ASP A 93 9.45 13.93 -18.81
N LEU A 94 9.66 12.78 -19.40
CA LEU A 94 10.86 11.97 -19.41
C LEU A 94 11.80 12.26 -18.22
N GLU A 95 11.50 11.68 -17.06
CA GLU A 95 12.41 11.76 -15.92
C GLU A 95 13.64 10.86 -16.13
N ARG A 96 14.77 11.25 -15.56
CA ARG A 96 15.99 10.46 -15.64
C ARG A 96 16.11 9.47 -14.51
N ILE A 97 16.56 8.27 -14.83
CA ILE A 97 17.01 7.30 -13.84
C ILE A 97 18.30 7.85 -13.21
N THR A 98 18.24 8.27 -11.96
CA THR A 98 19.36 8.87 -11.25
C THR A 98 20.25 7.85 -10.57
N ALA A 99 19.70 6.69 -10.19
CA ALA A 99 20.44 5.56 -9.65
C ALA A 99 19.65 4.27 -9.80
N LEU A 100 20.35 3.15 -9.86
CA LEU A 100 19.74 1.81 -9.83
C LEU A 100 20.64 0.80 -9.13
N ASN A 101 20.03 -0.19 -8.49
CA ASN A 101 20.75 -1.28 -7.82
C ASN A 101 20.07 -2.63 -8.05
N ASP A 102 20.79 -3.72 -7.80
CA ASP A 102 20.33 -5.11 -7.90
C ASP A 102 19.92 -5.70 -6.53
N GLY A 103 19.79 -4.85 -5.52
CA GLY A 103 19.51 -5.26 -4.14
C GLY A 103 20.72 -5.54 -3.28
N SER A 104 21.92 -5.57 -3.87
CA SER A 104 23.18 -5.78 -3.15
C SER A 104 24.20 -4.69 -3.38
N LYS A 105 24.21 -4.07 -4.56
CA LYS A 105 25.14 -3.01 -4.94
C LYS A 105 24.56 -2.12 -6.03
N TRP A 106 25.14 -0.91 -6.14
CA TRP A 106 24.82 0.03 -7.22
C TRP A 106 25.31 -0.52 -8.56
N GLN A 107 24.48 -0.39 -9.58
CA GLN A 107 24.73 -0.88 -10.92
C GLN A 107 24.66 0.30 -11.91
N LYS A 108 25.28 0.15 -13.05
CA LYS A 108 25.13 1.10 -14.18
C LYS A 108 23.93 0.75 -15.06
N SER A 109 23.53 -0.51 -15.05
CA SER A 109 22.38 -0.99 -15.83
C SER A 109 21.77 -2.24 -15.19
N LEU A 110 20.49 -2.47 -15.45
CA LEU A 110 19.77 -3.71 -15.18
C LEU A 110 19.22 -4.27 -16.49
N LYS A 111 19.31 -5.59 -16.67
CA LYS A 111 18.91 -6.31 -17.89
C LYS A 111 17.63 -7.07 -17.66
N GLU A 112 16.98 -7.49 -18.75
CA GLU A 112 15.80 -8.34 -18.73
C GLU A 112 15.94 -9.53 -17.78
N GLY A 113 14.93 -9.70 -16.94
CA GLY A 113 14.87 -10.72 -15.88
C GLY A 113 15.50 -10.30 -14.56
N GLU A 114 16.34 -9.27 -14.52
CA GLU A 114 16.95 -8.80 -13.28
C GLU A 114 15.96 -7.99 -12.45
N GLN A 115 16.07 -8.17 -11.14
CA GLN A 115 15.31 -7.43 -10.13
C GLN A 115 16.18 -6.32 -9.55
N GLY A 116 15.54 -5.25 -9.07
CA GLY A 116 16.29 -4.18 -8.44
C GLY A 116 15.42 -3.01 -8.00
N THR A 117 16.09 -1.91 -7.67
CA THR A 117 15.48 -0.64 -7.30
C THR A 117 15.95 0.45 -8.23
N LEU A 118 15.00 1.22 -8.77
CA LEU A 118 15.25 2.43 -9.54
C LEU A 118 14.92 3.67 -8.70
N ILE A 119 15.74 4.71 -8.82
CA ILE A 119 15.52 6.03 -8.23
C ILE A 119 15.46 7.05 -9.38
N THR A 120 14.49 7.96 -9.31
CA THR A 120 14.33 9.09 -10.22
C THR A 120 14.24 10.40 -9.44
N ALA A 121 14.59 11.52 -10.05
CA ALA A 121 14.57 12.83 -9.39
C ALA A 121 13.15 13.27 -9.04
N LYS A 122 12.18 12.98 -9.91
CA LYS A 122 10.74 13.17 -9.66
C LYS A 122 10.00 11.86 -9.91
N THR A 123 8.89 11.66 -9.21
CA THR A 123 8.09 10.47 -9.40
C THR A 123 6.61 10.72 -9.04
N PRO A 124 5.67 10.20 -9.86
CA PRO A 124 4.25 10.15 -9.53
C PRO A 124 3.91 8.98 -8.59
N PHE A 125 4.86 8.07 -8.35
CA PHE A 125 4.64 6.89 -7.53
C PHE A 125 4.62 7.24 -6.05
N TYR A 126 3.49 6.99 -5.39
CA TYR A 126 3.35 7.15 -3.94
C TYR A 126 4.13 6.04 -3.23
N ALA A 127 5.04 6.42 -2.34
CA ALA A 127 5.76 5.47 -1.50
C ALA A 127 4.90 5.07 -0.29
N THR A 128 4.95 3.80 0.08
CA THR A 128 4.23 3.26 1.26
C THR A 128 4.43 4.15 2.48
N MET A 129 3.35 4.73 2.98
CA MET A 129 3.33 5.62 4.14
C MET A 129 1.91 5.82 4.67
N GLY A 130 1.77 6.06 5.98
CA GLY A 130 0.48 6.40 6.59
C GLY A 130 -0.60 5.33 6.44
N GLY A 131 -0.21 4.06 6.40
CA GLY A 131 -1.12 2.93 6.17
C GLY A 131 -1.44 2.66 4.71
N GLN A 132 -1.20 3.62 3.80
CA GLN A 132 -1.42 3.45 2.37
C GLN A 132 -0.29 2.67 1.72
N LYS A 133 -0.64 1.59 1.00
CA LYS A 133 0.30 0.82 0.20
C LYS A 133 0.86 1.67 -0.94
N GLY A 134 2.15 1.52 -1.19
CA GLY A 134 2.83 2.17 -2.30
C GLY A 134 2.32 1.72 -3.66
N ASP A 135 2.48 2.59 -4.64
CA ASP A 135 2.04 2.32 -5.99
C ASP A 135 2.88 1.26 -6.68
N PHE A 136 2.27 0.66 -7.67
CA PHE A 136 2.91 -0.13 -8.70
C PHE A 136 2.57 0.41 -10.10
N GLY A 137 3.26 -0.07 -11.12
CA GLY A 137 3.11 0.40 -12.48
C GLY A 137 4.34 0.10 -13.31
N THR A 138 4.73 1.00 -14.22
CA THR A 138 5.85 0.78 -15.12
C THR A 138 6.75 1.98 -15.27
N ILE A 139 8.04 1.71 -15.46
CA ILE A 139 9.06 2.69 -15.89
C ILE A 139 9.62 2.19 -17.21
N THR A 140 9.54 3.02 -18.25
CA THR A 140 9.91 2.64 -19.60
C THR A 140 10.93 3.63 -20.18
N THR A 141 11.99 3.10 -20.77
CA THR A 141 12.99 3.85 -21.56
C THR A 141 12.90 3.43 -23.03
N GLU A 142 13.67 4.07 -23.91
CA GLU A 142 13.76 3.62 -25.30
C GLU A 142 14.29 2.18 -25.44
N LYS A 143 15.07 1.71 -24.44
CA LYS A 143 15.80 0.45 -24.50
C LYS A 143 15.28 -0.63 -23.60
N GLY A 144 14.34 -0.32 -22.68
CA GLY A 144 13.87 -1.30 -21.72
C GLY A 144 12.60 -0.90 -21.01
N ARG A 145 12.03 -1.89 -20.32
CA ARG A 145 10.83 -1.74 -19.50
C ARG A 145 11.03 -2.39 -18.15
N PHE A 146 10.68 -1.66 -17.11
CA PHE A 146 10.70 -2.10 -15.72
C PHE A 146 9.29 -2.12 -15.17
N GLU A 147 8.91 -3.24 -14.57
CA GLU A 147 7.65 -3.39 -13.84
C GLU A 147 7.89 -3.06 -12.38
N VAL A 148 7.30 -1.95 -11.93
CA VAL A 148 7.33 -1.55 -10.52
C VAL A 148 6.29 -2.37 -9.75
N GLN A 149 6.74 -3.12 -8.77
CA GLN A 149 5.90 -3.96 -7.91
C GLN A 149 5.61 -3.30 -6.57
N GLU A 150 6.50 -2.45 -6.11
CA GLU A 150 6.39 -1.71 -4.86
C GLU A 150 7.13 -0.38 -4.93
N THR A 151 6.61 0.62 -4.24
CA THR A 151 7.27 1.91 -4.08
C THR A 151 7.47 2.21 -2.59
N VAL A 152 8.70 2.52 -2.20
CA VAL A 152 9.10 2.68 -0.80
C VAL A 152 9.89 3.96 -0.56
N LYS A 153 9.84 4.48 0.67
CA LYS A 153 10.76 5.53 1.11
C LYS A 153 12.12 4.93 1.45
N LEU A 154 13.16 5.53 0.95
CA LEU A 154 14.55 5.19 1.21
C LEU A 154 15.23 6.29 2.03
N PRO A 155 16.35 5.99 2.73
CA PRO A 155 17.13 6.99 3.42
C PRO A 155 17.53 8.17 2.53
N GLY A 156 17.62 9.37 3.10
CA GLY A 156 18.05 10.58 2.39
C GLY A 156 16.97 11.22 1.52
N GLY A 157 15.67 10.99 1.82
CA GLY A 157 14.56 11.61 1.09
C GLY A 157 14.34 11.04 -0.32
N ARG A 158 14.80 9.83 -0.55
CA ARG A 158 14.68 9.13 -1.83
C ARG A 158 13.43 8.27 -1.89
N ILE A 159 12.91 8.06 -3.10
CA ILE A 159 11.82 7.13 -3.38
C ILE A 159 12.37 6.01 -4.27
N GLY A 160 12.26 4.78 -3.80
CA GLY A 160 12.70 3.59 -4.52
C GLY A 160 11.54 2.88 -5.20
N HIS A 161 11.69 2.64 -6.50
CA HIS A 161 10.77 1.83 -7.29
C HIS A 161 11.35 0.42 -7.36
N ILE A 162 10.78 -0.50 -6.61
CA ILE A 162 11.23 -1.89 -6.50
C ILE A 162 10.49 -2.74 -7.52
N GLY A 163 11.22 -3.56 -8.28
CA GLY A 163 10.60 -4.39 -9.29
C GLY A 163 11.60 -5.17 -10.13
N ARG A 164 11.27 -5.42 -11.39
CA ARG A 164 12.11 -6.18 -12.31
C ARG A 164 12.06 -5.62 -13.73
N VAL A 165 13.12 -5.86 -14.47
CA VAL A 165 13.18 -5.58 -15.91
C VAL A 165 12.41 -6.65 -16.67
N THR A 166 11.36 -6.24 -17.39
CA THR A 166 10.50 -7.15 -18.17
C THR A 166 10.87 -7.21 -19.64
N ALA A 167 11.64 -6.22 -20.12
CA ALA A 167 12.18 -6.21 -21.48
C ALA A 167 13.42 -5.31 -21.57
N GLY A 168 14.41 -5.73 -22.34
CA GLY A 168 15.58 -4.96 -22.70
C GLY A 168 16.51 -4.63 -21.54
N THR A 169 16.98 -3.39 -21.48
CA THR A 169 17.96 -2.93 -20.47
C THR A 169 17.63 -1.51 -20.05
N LEU A 170 17.70 -1.23 -18.75
CA LEU A 170 17.62 0.14 -18.22
C LEU A 170 19.00 0.57 -17.72
N THR A 171 19.38 1.80 -18.00
CA THR A 171 20.71 2.35 -17.68
C THR A 171 20.58 3.66 -16.90
N GLU A 172 21.49 3.89 -15.96
CA GLU A 172 21.62 5.16 -15.24
C GLU A 172 21.79 6.33 -16.24
N GLY A 173 21.08 7.40 -16.00
CA GLY A 173 21.08 8.60 -16.84
C GLY A 173 20.12 8.56 -18.03
N GLU A 174 19.51 7.40 -18.33
CA GLU A 174 18.47 7.31 -19.37
C GLU A 174 17.23 8.08 -18.96
N THR A 175 16.59 8.69 -19.94
CA THR A 175 15.28 9.31 -19.81
C THR A 175 14.22 8.23 -19.77
N ALA A 176 13.29 8.32 -18.83
CA ALA A 176 12.27 7.33 -18.61
C ALA A 176 10.87 7.94 -18.48
N ALA A 177 9.87 7.25 -19.01
CA ALA A 177 8.47 7.52 -18.77
C ALA A 177 8.01 6.69 -17.56
N LEU A 178 7.39 7.35 -16.58
CA LEU A 178 6.85 6.73 -15.38
C LEU A 178 5.33 6.67 -15.46
N SER A 179 4.74 5.51 -15.30
CA SER A 179 3.30 5.30 -15.38
C SER A 179 2.79 4.49 -14.19
N VAL A 180 2.04 5.15 -13.32
CA VAL A 180 1.35 4.52 -12.18
C VAL A 180 0.13 3.76 -12.67
N ASP A 181 -0.21 2.63 -12.05
CA ASP A 181 -1.52 2.02 -12.21
C ASP A 181 -2.58 2.94 -11.57
N THR A 182 -3.19 3.78 -12.42
CA THR A 182 -4.15 4.81 -11.99
C THR A 182 -5.43 4.21 -11.42
N ALA A 183 -5.87 3.06 -11.92
CA ALA A 183 -7.07 2.38 -11.40
C ALA A 183 -6.85 1.92 -9.96
N ASN A 184 -5.73 1.27 -9.70
CA ASN A 184 -5.35 0.87 -8.34
C ASN A 184 -5.14 2.07 -7.43
N ARG A 185 -4.42 3.12 -7.88
CA ARG A 185 -4.21 4.34 -7.11
C ARG A 185 -5.53 5.00 -6.70
N ASN A 186 -6.46 5.16 -7.64
CA ASN A 186 -7.75 5.77 -7.37
C ASN A 186 -8.55 4.96 -6.35
N ASN A 187 -8.56 3.65 -6.44
CA ASN A 187 -9.22 2.79 -5.46
C ASN A 187 -8.56 2.88 -4.09
N THR A 188 -7.23 2.87 -4.05
CA THR A 188 -6.46 3.02 -2.80
C THR A 188 -6.75 4.37 -2.13
N CYS A 189 -6.82 5.46 -2.89
CA CYS A 189 -7.20 6.79 -2.37
C CYS A 189 -8.62 6.81 -1.80
N LYS A 190 -9.58 6.17 -2.47
CA LYS A 190 -10.97 6.02 -1.95
C LYS A 190 -10.96 5.25 -0.62
N ASN A 191 -10.23 4.15 -0.55
CA ASN A 191 -10.10 3.33 0.66
C ASN A 191 -9.42 4.10 1.80
N HIS A 192 -8.41 4.92 1.49
CA HIS A 192 -7.76 5.78 2.49
C HIS A 192 -8.73 6.85 3.02
N THR A 193 -9.46 7.53 2.14
CA THR A 193 -10.49 8.49 2.56
C THR A 193 -11.59 7.82 3.38
N ALA A 194 -12.07 6.64 2.96
CA ALA A 194 -13.07 5.87 3.70
C ALA A 194 -12.57 5.50 5.11
N THR A 195 -11.27 5.27 5.30
CA THR A 195 -10.69 4.98 6.62
C THR A 195 -10.85 6.16 7.58
N HIS A 196 -10.68 7.40 7.12
CA HIS A 196 -10.92 8.59 7.94
C HIS A 196 -12.40 8.74 8.30
N LEU A 197 -13.30 8.49 7.36
CA LEU A 197 -14.75 8.49 7.63
C LEU A 197 -15.13 7.39 8.63
N LEU A 198 -14.52 6.21 8.49
CA LEU A 198 -14.74 5.09 9.39
C LEU A 198 -14.29 5.42 10.83
N GLN A 199 -13.12 6.04 10.99
CA GLN A 199 -12.63 6.46 12.31
C GLN A 199 -13.62 7.40 12.99
N GLU A 200 -14.10 8.41 12.31
CA GLU A 200 -15.05 9.36 12.89
C GLU A 200 -16.40 8.70 13.21
N ALA A 201 -16.92 7.87 12.31
CA ALA A 201 -18.16 7.13 12.53
C ALA A 201 -18.06 6.17 13.72
N LEU A 202 -16.95 5.48 13.91
CA LEU A 202 -16.68 4.64 15.06
C LEU A 202 -16.67 5.46 16.38
N ARG A 203 -16.07 6.64 16.38
CA ARG A 203 -16.07 7.54 17.53
C ARG A 203 -17.47 8.07 17.85
N GLU A 204 -18.24 8.42 16.82
CA GLU A 204 -19.63 8.89 17.00
C GLU A 204 -20.53 7.80 17.60
N VAL A 205 -20.37 6.55 17.18
CA VAL A 205 -21.23 5.43 17.62
C VAL A 205 -20.76 4.79 18.92
N LEU A 206 -19.44 4.59 19.09
CA LEU A 206 -18.88 3.84 20.22
C LEU A 206 -18.33 4.75 21.33
N GLY A 207 -17.92 5.97 21.00
CA GLY A 207 -17.40 6.97 21.94
C GLY A 207 -15.94 7.37 21.70
N ASP A 208 -15.51 8.39 22.43
CA ASP A 208 -14.19 9.05 22.28
C ASP A 208 -12.99 8.18 22.63
N HIS A 209 -13.20 7.03 23.28
CA HIS A 209 -12.14 6.07 23.57
C HIS A 209 -11.62 5.32 22.35
N VAL A 210 -12.30 5.43 21.21
CA VAL A 210 -11.84 4.84 19.96
C VAL A 210 -10.62 5.58 19.46
N GLU A 211 -9.47 4.90 19.48
CA GLU A 211 -8.20 5.39 19.00
C GLU A 211 -7.60 4.38 18.02
N GLN A 212 -6.97 4.90 16.95
CA GLN A 212 -6.29 4.08 15.97
C GLN A 212 -5.08 3.38 16.58
N SER A 213 -4.99 2.06 16.41
CA SER A 213 -3.82 1.25 16.73
C SER A 213 -3.03 0.87 15.49
N GLY A 214 -3.67 0.83 14.32
CA GLY A 214 -3.07 0.55 13.04
C GLY A 214 -4.04 0.78 11.91
N SER A 215 -3.50 0.94 10.69
CA SER A 215 -4.31 1.02 9.49
C SER A 215 -3.56 0.46 8.27
N TYR A 216 -4.31 0.01 7.29
CA TYR A 216 -3.78 -0.46 6.02
C TYR A 216 -4.80 -0.22 4.92
N GLN A 217 -4.37 0.35 3.79
CA GLN A 217 -5.20 0.60 2.62
C GLN A 217 -4.46 0.17 1.35
N ASP A 218 -5.15 -0.58 0.50
CA ASP A 218 -4.76 -0.89 -0.87
C ASP A 218 -5.95 -0.67 -1.82
N GLY A 219 -5.83 -1.09 -3.08
CA GLY A 219 -6.88 -0.92 -4.09
C GLY A 219 -8.12 -1.79 -3.87
N GLU A 220 -8.08 -2.76 -2.97
CA GLU A 220 -9.14 -3.74 -2.75
C GLU A 220 -9.84 -3.55 -1.41
N ARG A 221 -9.10 -3.13 -0.36
CA ARG A 221 -9.62 -3.07 1.01
C ARG A 221 -8.97 -1.99 1.86
N THR A 222 -9.66 -1.67 2.95
CA THR A 222 -9.10 -0.98 4.11
C THR A 222 -9.15 -1.89 5.33
N ARG A 223 -8.15 -1.78 6.21
CA ARG A 223 -8.15 -2.31 7.56
C ARG A 223 -7.91 -1.17 8.53
N PHE A 224 -8.70 -1.13 9.57
CA PHE A 224 -8.58 -0.14 10.63
C PHE A 224 -8.62 -0.85 11.98
N ASP A 225 -7.51 -0.85 12.70
CA ASP A 225 -7.37 -1.45 14.01
C ASP A 225 -7.57 -0.35 15.06
N PHE A 226 -8.47 -0.57 16.02
CA PHE A 226 -8.83 0.45 17.00
C PHE A 226 -9.08 -0.13 18.39
N SER A 227 -8.96 0.74 19.41
CA SER A 227 -9.24 0.37 20.80
C SER A 227 -10.75 0.31 21.07
N HIS A 228 -11.24 -0.85 21.49
CA HIS A 228 -12.61 -1.04 21.99
C HIS A 228 -12.68 -2.25 22.92
N GLY A 229 -13.38 -2.13 24.04
CA GLY A 229 -13.34 -3.12 25.12
C GLY A 229 -14.22 -4.36 24.89
N GLN A 230 -15.03 -4.39 23.83
CA GLN A 230 -15.96 -5.48 23.52
C GLN A 230 -16.23 -5.59 22.03
N ALA A 231 -16.81 -6.69 21.59
CA ALA A 231 -17.25 -6.85 20.21
C ALA A 231 -18.37 -5.86 19.89
N MET A 232 -18.34 -5.29 18.69
CA MET A 232 -19.43 -4.45 18.19
C MET A 232 -20.70 -5.27 17.98
N THR A 233 -21.84 -4.69 18.33
CA THR A 233 -23.14 -5.27 18.01
C THR A 233 -23.51 -5.03 16.55
N ALA A 234 -24.44 -5.83 16.02
CA ALA A 234 -24.94 -5.65 14.65
C ALA A 234 -25.57 -4.27 14.44
N GLU A 235 -26.24 -3.69 15.47
CA GLU A 235 -26.79 -2.35 15.41
C GLU A 235 -25.70 -1.26 15.33
N GLU A 236 -24.62 -1.41 16.09
CA GLU A 236 -23.48 -0.48 16.06
C GLU A 236 -22.79 -0.52 14.72
N ILE A 237 -22.56 -1.71 14.15
CA ILE A 237 -21.98 -1.87 12.80
C ILE A 237 -22.87 -1.18 11.76
N GLN A 238 -24.19 -1.42 11.78
CA GLN A 238 -25.10 -0.80 10.84
C GLN A 238 -25.10 0.73 10.94
N LYS A 239 -25.07 1.29 12.16
CA LYS A 239 -24.98 2.74 12.36
C LYS A 239 -23.68 3.33 11.77
N VAL A 240 -22.56 2.65 11.99
CA VAL A 240 -21.26 3.06 11.42
C VAL A 240 -21.32 3.04 9.88
N GLU A 241 -21.83 1.97 9.28
CA GLU A 241 -22.01 1.87 7.84
C GLU A 241 -22.90 2.98 7.28
N ASP A 242 -24.04 3.26 7.92
CA ASP A 242 -24.98 4.29 7.53
C ASP A 242 -24.34 5.69 7.57
N ILE A 243 -23.54 5.98 8.59
CA ILE A 243 -22.82 7.27 8.72
C ILE A 243 -21.78 7.39 7.60
N VAL A 244 -20.95 6.38 7.39
CA VAL A 244 -19.89 6.40 6.36
C VAL A 244 -20.52 6.57 4.97
N ASN A 245 -21.54 5.78 4.63
CA ASN A 245 -22.19 5.85 3.32
C ASN A 245 -22.86 7.20 3.10
N ARG A 246 -23.56 7.74 4.10
CA ARG A 246 -24.15 9.09 4.03
C ARG A 246 -23.08 10.15 3.77
N LYS A 247 -21.92 10.08 4.43
CA LYS A 247 -20.82 11.03 4.22
C LYS A 247 -20.20 10.92 2.83
N ILE A 248 -20.15 9.72 2.27
CA ILE A 248 -19.71 9.50 0.88
C ILE A 248 -20.73 10.13 -0.09
N GLU A 249 -22.04 9.96 0.14
CA GLU A 249 -23.11 10.54 -0.69
C GLU A 249 -23.15 12.08 -0.61
N GLU A 250 -22.81 12.67 0.54
CA GLU A 250 -22.71 14.13 0.71
C GLU A 250 -21.62 14.75 -0.18
N ASN A 251 -20.68 13.96 -0.69
CA ASN A 251 -19.59 14.40 -1.57
C ASN A 251 -18.89 15.68 -1.09
N LEU A 252 -18.44 15.64 0.16
CA LEU A 252 -17.82 16.79 0.83
C LEU A 252 -16.50 17.16 0.14
N SER A 253 -16.27 18.47 -0.01
CA SER A 253 -14.98 18.96 -0.52
C SER A 253 -13.88 18.75 0.52
N VAL A 254 -12.69 18.35 0.06
CA VAL A 254 -11.48 18.23 0.90
C VAL A 254 -10.56 19.41 0.57
N GLU A 255 -10.18 20.16 1.60
CA GLU A 255 -9.23 21.26 1.49
C GLU A 255 -7.93 20.89 2.22
N THR A 256 -6.79 21.07 1.55
CA THR A 256 -5.47 20.90 2.16
C THR A 256 -4.88 22.28 2.49
N LYS A 257 -4.47 22.47 3.73
CA LYS A 257 -3.82 23.71 4.20
C LYS A 257 -2.53 23.37 4.93
N VAL A 258 -1.45 24.04 4.58
CA VAL A 258 -0.17 23.94 5.29
C VAL A 258 -0.13 25.06 6.33
N MET A 259 0.08 24.70 7.59
CA MET A 259 0.14 25.64 8.70
C MET A 259 1.02 25.10 9.82
N SER A 260 1.39 25.94 10.78
CA SER A 260 2.13 25.49 11.96
C SER A 260 1.32 24.49 12.79
N LEU A 261 2.01 23.59 13.53
CA LEU A 261 1.35 22.62 14.41
C LEU A 261 0.44 23.29 15.45
N GLU A 262 0.83 24.48 15.95
CA GLU A 262 0.01 25.23 16.92
C GLU A 262 -1.29 25.77 16.30
N GLU A 263 -1.23 26.25 15.06
CA GLU A 263 -2.40 26.70 14.33
C GLU A 263 -3.33 25.52 13.99
N ALA A 264 -2.77 24.40 13.54
CA ALA A 264 -3.56 23.20 13.26
C ALA A 264 -4.34 22.72 14.49
N LYS A 265 -3.72 22.69 15.66
CA LYS A 265 -4.40 22.36 16.94
C LYS A 265 -5.58 23.29 17.26
N LYS A 266 -5.45 24.58 16.95
CA LYS A 266 -6.52 25.58 17.19
C LYS A 266 -7.73 25.39 16.27
N THR A 267 -7.56 24.74 15.12
CA THR A 267 -8.68 24.40 14.22
C THR A 267 -9.53 23.21 14.70
N GLY A 268 -9.12 22.53 15.77
CA GLY A 268 -9.76 21.31 16.25
C GLY A 268 -9.27 20.06 15.51
N ALA A 269 -8.18 20.19 14.76
CA ALA A 269 -7.57 19.03 14.08
C ALA A 269 -7.17 17.97 15.10
N MET A 270 -7.44 16.71 14.77
CA MET A 270 -7.07 15.56 15.60
C MET A 270 -5.55 15.40 15.56
N ALA A 271 -4.90 15.51 16.74
CA ALA A 271 -3.49 15.21 16.92
C ALA A 271 -3.36 14.02 17.88
N LEU A 272 -2.88 12.89 17.37
CA LEU A 272 -2.76 11.67 18.17
C LEU A 272 -1.47 11.73 19.03
N PHE A 273 -1.59 11.32 20.28
CA PHE A 273 -0.44 11.20 21.19
C PHE A 273 0.48 10.07 20.70
N GLY A 274 1.78 10.36 20.58
CA GLY A 274 2.80 9.39 20.15
C GLY A 274 3.18 9.45 18.68
N GLU A 275 2.47 10.17 17.86
CA GLU A 275 2.88 10.47 16.49
C GLU A 275 3.89 11.63 16.47
N LYS A 276 4.92 11.49 15.62
CA LYS A 276 5.91 12.56 15.42
C LYS A 276 5.42 13.46 14.30
N TYR A 277 4.90 14.61 14.68
CA TYR A 277 4.59 15.68 13.74
C TYR A 277 5.82 16.55 13.50
N GLY A 278 5.98 17.07 12.28
CA GLY A 278 6.94 18.12 11.99
C GLY A 278 6.53 19.47 12.58
N ASP A 279 7.30 20.51 12.26
CA ASP A 279 6.98 21.88 12.69
C ASP A 279 5.76 22.48 11.94
N THR A 280 5.45 21.86 10.79
CA THR A 280 4.28 22.17 9.94
C THR A 280 3.57 20.91 9.54
#